data_7d8629198d68abb6835a51f8de4e0418
#
_entry.id   7d8629198d68abb6835a51f8de4e0418
#
_cell.length_a   1.000
_cell.length_b   1.000
_cell.length_c   1.000
_cell.angle_alpha   90.00
_cell.angle_beta   90.00
_cell.angle_gamma   90.00
#
_symmetry.space_group_name_H-M   'P 1'
#
loop_
_entity.id
_entity.type
_entity.pdbx_description
1 polymer ?
#
loop_
_entity_poly.entity_id
_entity_poly.type
_entity_poly.pdbx_seq_one_letter_code
_entity_poly.pdbx_strand_id
1 'polypeptide(L)'
;MSTKKSENAKKVQVRISITNVNSDLNFESELGAAEIQSAVNSALKSGDALTLEDIRGRVVMVPADNIGFVEIGEQTDRRVGFGAQ
;
A
#
# COMPACT_ATOMS: atom_id res chain seq x y z
N MET A 1 14.20 -20.02 5.48
CA MET A 1 13.79 -19.75 5.49
C MET A 1 13.14 -18.72 5.21
N SER A 2 13.27 -18.10 4.92
CA SER A 2 12.67 -17.07 4.60
C SER A 2 11.52 -17.23 3.86
N THR A 3 11.41 -18.20 3.33
CA THR A 3 10.33 -18.39 2.60
C THR A 3 9.14 -18.28 3.36
N LYS A 4 9.17 -18.40 4.46
CA LYS A 4 8.08 -18.35 5.17
C LYS A 4 7.50 -17.09 5.11
N LYS A 5 8.16 -16.16 4.90
CA LYS A 5 7.66 -15.02 4.83
C LYS A 5 6.64 -14.96 3.83
N SER A 6 6.81 -15.51 2.75
CA SER A 6 5.85 -15.41 1.76
C SER A 6 4.60 -16.07 2.13
N GLU A 7 4.64 -17.09 2.86
CA GLU A 7 3.48 -17.70 3.22
C GLU A 7 2.73 -16.93 4.17
N ASN A 8 3.36 -16.19 4.98
CA ASN A 8 2.69 -15.43 5.92
C ASN A 8 2.51 -14.05 5.54
N ALA A 9 2.86 -13.70 4.35
CA ALA A 9 2.84 -12.34 3.95
C ALA A 9 1.45 -11.83 3.99
N LYS A 10 1.23 -10.73 4.57
CA LYS A 10 -0.01 -10.13 4.56
C LYS A 10 0.00 -9.20 3.45
N LYS A 11 -1.06 -9.11 2.73
CA LYS A 11 -1.15 -8.17 1.67
C LYS A 11 -1.77 -6.93 2.24
N VAL A 12 -1.14 -5.83 2.01
CA VAL A 12 -1.62 -4.57 2.52
C VAL A 12 -2.28 -3.85 1.36
N GLN A 13 -3.51 -3.41 1.57
CA GLN A 13 -4.20 -2.68 0.56
C GLN A 13 -3.90 -1.22 0.67
N VAL A 14 -3.55 -0.60 -0.44
CA VAL A 14 -3.21 0.80 -0.47
C VAL A 14 -4.17 1.50 -1.42
N ARG A 15 -4.76 2.58 -0.94
CA ARG A 15 -5.63 3.38 -1.76
C ARG A 15 -5.16 4.81 -1.67
N ILE A 16 -4.88 5.40 -2.80
CA ILE A 16 -4.36 6.75 -2.85
C ILE A 16 -5.30 7.60 -3.68
N SER A 17 -5.79 8.66 -3.07
CA SER A 17 -6.62 9.59 -3.76
C SER A 17 -5.73 10.58 -4.48
N ILE A 18 -5.96 10.77 -5.76
CA ILE A 18 -5.15 11.66 -6.57
C ILE A 18 -5.89 12.98 -6.73
N THR A 19 -5.22 14.07 -6.42
CA THR A 19 -5.88 15.35 -6.52
C THR A 19 -6.11 15.70 -7.98
N ASN A 20 -7.15 16.39 -8.23
CA ASN A 20 -7.50 16.86 -9.57
C ASN A 20 -7.92 15.75 -10.51
N VAL A 21 -8.18 14.58 -10.00
CA VAL A 21 -8.62 13.47 -10.79
C VAL A 21 -9.71 12.78 -10.02
N ASN A 22 -10.74 12.34 -10.68
CA ASN A 22 -11.81 11.67 -10.00
C ASN A 22 -11.61 10.22 -9.93
N SER A 23 -10.45 9.76 -9.59
CA SER A 23 -10.24 8.34 -9.41
C SER A 23 -9.12 8.13 -8.42
N ASP A 24 -9.17 6.99 -7.79
CA ASP A 24 -8.19 6.61 -6.80
C ASP A 24 -7.35 5.51 -7.36
N LEU A 25 -6.13 5.43 -6.88
CA LEU A 25 -5.30 4.28 -7.16
C LEU A 25 -5.53 3.26 -6.09
N ASN A 26 -5.73 2.03 -6.49
CA ASN A 26 -5.92 0.94 -5.54
C ASN A 26 -5.00 -0.18 -5.91
N PHE A 27 -4.24 -0.67 -4.97
CA PHE A 27 -3.36 -1.80 -5.25
C PHE A 27 -2.99 -2.49 -3.96
N GLU A 28 -2.43 -3.67 -4.08
CA GLU A 28 -1.97 -4.42 -2.93
C GLU A 28 -0.46 -4.44 -2.94
N SER A 29 0.13 -4.42 -1.77
CA SER A 29 1.58 -4.41 -1.65
C SER A 29 1.99 -5.42 -0.61
N GLU A 30 3.19 -5.93 -0.74
CA GLU A 30 3.73 -6.82 0.27
C GLU A 30 4.53 -6.04 1.30
N LEU A 31 4.67 -4.75 1.12
CA LEU A 31 5.34 -3.94 2.12
C LEU A 31 4.43 -3.83 3.33
N GLY A 32 5.02 -3.72 4.48
CA GLY A 32 4.23 -3.55 5.68
C GLY A 32 3.58 -2.19 5.75
N ALA A 33 2.51 -2.10 6.51
CA ALA A 33 1.80 -0.84 6.65
C ALA A 33 2.72 0.26 7.16
N ALA A 34 3.59 -0.07 8.10
CA ALA A 34 4.49 0.93 8.65
C ALA A 34 5.49 1.42 7.61
N GLU A 35 5.93 0.51 6.74
CA GLU A 35 6.84 0.89 5.70
C GLU A 35 6.18 1.81 4.70
N ILE A 36 4.94 1.52 4.36
CA ILE A 36 4.21 2.35 3.43
C ILE A 36 3.97 3.72 4.04
N GLN A 37 3.60 3.73 5.31
CA GLN A 37 3.35 5.00 5.97
C GLN A 37 4.61 5.85 6.03
N SER A 38 5.74 5.21 6.27
CA SER A 38 7.00 5.91 6.32
C SER A 38 7.36 6.48 4.96
N ALA A 39 7.10 5.71 3.91
CA ALA A 39 7.39 6.19 2.56
C ALA A 39 6.51 7.39 2.20
N VAL A 40 5.25 7.33 2.61
CA VAL A 40 4.34 8.43 2.34
C VAL A 40 4.80 9.68 3.09
N ASN A 41 5.15 9.52 4.34
CA ASN A 41 5.59 10.66 5.13
C ASN A 41 6.86 11.27 4.55
N SER A 42 7.77 10.45 4.08
CA SER A 42 9.00 10.95 3.49
C SER A 42 8.71 11.73 2.21
N ALA A 43 7.82 11.19 1.40
CA ALA A 43 7.47 11.87 0.16
C ALA A 43 6.84 13.22 0.44
N LEU A 44 5.92 13.24 1.40
CA LEU A 44 5.24 14.49 1.72
C LEU A 44 6.20 15.53 2.29
N LYS A 45 7.19 15.07 3.05
CA LYS A 45 8.12 16.00 3.61
C LYS A 45 9.11 16.51 2.61
N SER A 46 9.61 15.67 1.74
CA SER A 46 10.65 16.07 0.82
C SER A 46 10.10 16.64 -0.47
N GLY A 47 8.86 16.34 -0.78
CA GLY A 47 8.32 16.77 -2.06
C GLY A 47 8.63 15.82 -3.20
N ASP A 48 9.31 14.72 -2.92
CA ASP A 48 9.62 13.76 -3.95
C ASP A 48 8.44 12.86 -4.21
N ALA A 49 8.45 12.19 -5.31
CA ALA A 49 7.36 11.28 -5.63
C ALA A 49 7.33 10.12 -4.65
N LEU A 50 6.15 9.70 -4.31
CA LEU A 50 5.97 8.50 -3.53
C LEU A 50 6.14 7.33 -4.47
N THR A 51 6.96 6.36 -4.10
CA THR A 51 7.21 5.20 -4.92
C THR A 51 6.94 3.95 -4.12
N LEU A 52 6.03 3.12 -4.60
CA LEU A 52 5.69 1.88 -3.93
C LEU A 52 5.63 0.77 -4.96
N GLU A 53 5.84 -0.44 -4.50
CA GLU A 53 5.79 -1.58 -5.38
C GLU A 53 4.57 -2.40 -5.04
N ASP A 54 3.84 -2.85 -6.03
CA ASP A 54 2.66 -3.67 -5.76
C ASP A 54 3.04 -5.15 -5.81
N ILE A 55 2.09 -6.00 -5.50
CA ILE A 55 2.38 -7.43 -5.39
C ILE A 55 2.70 -8.07 -6.73
N ARG A 56 2.44 -7.37 -7.82
CA ARG A 56 2.78 -7.90 -9.12
C ARG A 56 4.10 -7.39 -9.60
N GLY A 57 4.82 -6.66 -8.79
CA GLY A 57 6.11 -6.13 -9.16
C GLY A 57 6.04 -4.83 -9.91
N ARG A 58 4.85 -4.24 -10.02
CA ARG A 58 4.75 -2.95 -10.69
C ARG A 58 5.12 -1.85 -9.71
N VAL A 59 5.72 -0.82 -10.22
CA VAL A 59 6.12 0.30 -9.41
C VAL A 59 5.11 1.41 -9.60
N VAL A 60 4.55 1.87 -8.50
CA VAL A 60 3.57 2.93 -8.52
C VAL A 60 4.25 4.19 -8.03
N MET A 61 4.23 5.24 -8.82
CA MET A 61 4.85 6.49 -8.45
C MET A 61 3.82 7.59 -8.49
N VAL A 62 3.70 8.34 -7.42
CA VAL A 62 2.72 9.40 -7.34
C VAL A 62 3.45 10.66 -6.90
N PRO A 63 3.37 11.73 -7.68
CA PRO A 63 4.01 12.97 -7.25
C PRO A 63 3.42 13.43 -5.92
N ALA A 64 4.27 13.91 -5.04
CA ALA A 64 3.82 14.30 -3.71
C ALA A 64 2.68 15.32 -3.78
N ASP A 65 2.76 16.23 -4.70
CA ASP A 65 1.75 17.27 -4.80
C ASP A 65 0.41 16.75 -5.24
N ASN A 66 0.36 15.55 -5.75
CA ASN A 66 -0.89 14.99 -6.23
C ASN A 66 -1.51 13.99 -5.28
N ILE A 67 -0.95 13.82 -4.12
CA ILE A 67 -1.49 12.90 -3.15
C ILE A 67 -2.57 13.60 -2.36
N GLY A 68 -3.79 13.11 -2.47
CA GLY A 68 -4.89 13.66 -1.70
C GLY A 68 -4.92 13.02 -0.33
N PHE A 69 -5.14 11.71 -0.29
CA PHE A 69 -5.03 11.00 0.98
C PHE A 69 -4.54 9.59 0.66
N VAL A 70 -4.07 8.92 1.66
CA VAL A 70 -3.60 7.55 1.51
C VAL A 70 -4.25 6.71 2.59
N GLU A 71 -4.90 5.63 2.19
CA GLU A 71 -5.47 4.70 3.12
C GLU A 71 -4.67 3.43 3.05
N ILE A 72 -4.30 2.89 4.19
CA ILE A 72 -3.52 1.69 4.26
C ILE A 72 -4.28 0.71 5.12
N GLY A 73 -4.66 -0.41 4.55
CA GLY A 73 -5.42 -1.42 5.27
C GLY A 73 -4.72 -2.73 5.21
N GLU A 74 -4.49 -3.33 6.36
CA GLU A 74 -3.89 -4.64 6.39
C GLU A 74 -4.93 -5.67 6.15
N GLN A 75 -4.71 -6.57 5.21
CA GLN A 75 -5.59 -7.63 4.99
C GLN A 75 -5.04 -8.82 5.57
N THR A 76 -5.72 -9.47 6.46
CA THR A 76 -5.22 -10.72 6.97
C THR A 76 -6.13 -11.71 6.44
N ASP A 77 -5.67 -12.79 6.16
CA ASP A 77 -6.44 -13.78 5.76
C ASP A 77 -7.20 -14.45 6.63
N ARG A 78 -7.53 -14.21 7.50
CA ARG A 78 -8.24 -14.89 8.38
C ARG A 78 -9.53 -14.85 8.18
N ARG A 79 -10.06 -14.91 7.79
CA ARG A 79 -11.18 -14.77 7.50
C ARG A 79 -11.76 -15.68 7.27
N VAL A 80 -11.68 -16.16 7.49
CA VAL A 80 -12.02 -16.87 7.24
C VAL A 80 -12.75 -17.40 7.64
N GLY A 81 -12.85 -17.48 8.10
CA GLY A 81 -13.43 -17.94 8.36
C GLY A 81 -13.95 -18.24 8.84
N PHE A 82 -14.02 -18.33 9.07
CA PHE A 82 -14.54 -18.72 9.33
C PHE A 82 -15.33 -18.58 9.48
N GLY A 83 -15.38 -18.35 9.51
CA GLY A 83 -16.15 -18.32 9.52
C GLY A 83 -16.67 -18.26 9.83
N ALA A 84 -16.70 -18.24 9.90
CA ALA A 84 -17.24 -18.26 9.97
C ALA A 84 -17.74 -18.31 10.03
N GLN A 85 -17.70 -18.38 10.16
CA GLN A 85 -18.27 -18.57 10.06
C GLN A 85 -18.66 -18.63 10.00
#